data_0fffd1b59e0a3380a330977f361d12dc
#
_entry.id   0fffd1b59e0a3380a330977f361d12dc
#
_cell.length_a   1.000
_cell.length_b   1.000
_cell.length_c   1.000
_cell.angle_alpha   90.00
_cell.angle_beta   90.00
_cell.angle_gamma   90.00
#
_symmetry.space_group_name_H-M   'P 1'
#
loop_
_entity.id
_entity.type
_entity.pdbx_description
1 polymer ?
#
loop_
_entity_poly.entity_id
_entity_poly.type
_entity_poly.pdbx_seq_one_letter_code
_entity_poly.pdbx_strand_id
1 'polypeptide(L)'
;MKKWLDQAAQKDLEDPLSAYRKRFFEPDNAIYLDGNSLGRLPLTAQKAMEEAVTQQWGRGLIGSWNKHWLALGDSIAGNLSKITESPVANIKVGESTSVHLYQI
;
A
#
# COMPACT_ATOMS: atom_id res chain seq x y z
N MET A 1 -2.60 36.26 -10.59
CA MET A 1 -3.29 34.95 -10.45
C MET A 1 -3.08 34.05 -11.66
N LYS A 2 -3.34 34.49 -12.90
CA LYS A 2 -3.15 33.69 -14.12
C LYS A 2 -1.75 33.08 -14.28
N LYS A 3 -0.68 33.84 -14.04
CA LYS A 3 0.72 33.39 -14.14
C LYS A 3 1.03 32.16 -13.26
N TRP A 4 0.48 32.10 -12.04
CA TRP A 4 0.70 30.96 -11.15
C TRP A 4 -0.03 29.71 -11.60
N LEU A 5 -1.24 29.84 -12.16
CA LEU A 5 -1.99 28.73 -12.74
C LEU A 5 -1.29 28.17 -13.98
N ASP A 6 -0.76 29.04 -14.84
CA ASP A 6 0.00 28.60 -16.02
C ASP A 6 1.28 27.86 -15.63
N GLN A 7 1.99 28.33 -14.58
CA GLN A 7 3.17 27.64 -14.04
C GLN A 7 2.82 26.29 -13.40
N ALA A 8 1.70 26.20 -12.68
CA ALA A 8 1.25 24.94 -12.09
C ALA A 8 0.90 23.91 -13.17
N ALA A 9 0.14 24.33 -14.18
CA ALA A 9 -0.21 23.48 -15.32
C ALA A 9 1.03 22.98 -16.07
N GLN A 10 2.04 23.84 -16.26
CA GLN A 10 3.29 23.43 -16.89
C GLN A 10 4.04 22.36 -16.05
N LYS A 11 4.10 22.53 -14.72
CA LYS A 11 4.71 21.55 -13.83
C LYS A 11 3.96 20.22 -13.84
N ASP A 12 2.64 20.24 -13.91
CA ASP A 12 1.82 19.03 -14.01
C ASP A 12 2.10 18.25 -15.32
N LEU A 13 2.35 18.97 -16.42
CA LEU A 13 2.72 18.34 -17.70
C LEU A 13 4.12 17.72 -17.68
N GLU A 14 5.04 18.30 -16.93
CA GLU A 14 6.44 17.86 -16.81
C GLU A 14 6.64 16.84 -15.70
N ASP A 15 5.62 16.50 -14.90
CA ASP A 15 5.71 15.59 -13.77
C ASP A 15 5.94 14.13 -14.24
N PRO A 16 7.12 13.55 -14.00
CA PRO A 16 7.41 12.16 -14.37
C PRO A 16 6.59 11.14 -13.57
N LEU A 17 5.97 11.55 -12.46
CA LEU A 17 5.14 10.69 -11.62
C LEU A 17 3.65 10.76 -11.99
N SER A 18 3.26 11.62 -12.93
CA SER A 18 1.85 11.82 -13.33
C SER A 18 1.13 10.51 -13.69
N ALA A 19 1.84 9.57 -14.34
CA ALA A 19 1.29 8.26 -14.72
C ALA A 19 0.91 7.37 -13.51
N TYR A 20 1.52 7.60 -12.35
CA TYR A 20 1.23 6.82 -11.14
C TYR A 20 -0.11 7.16 -10.50
N ARG A 21 -0.69 8.36 -10.78
CA ARG A 21 -2.04 8.73 -10.31
C ARG A 21 -3.07 7.65 -10.59
N LYS A 22 -3.05 7.09 -11.78
CA LYS A 22 -3.99 6.06 -12.24
C LYS A 22 -3.90 4.74 -11.47
N ARG A 23 -2.88 4.57 -10.62
CA ARG A 23 -2.72 3.38 -9.78
C ARG A 23 -3.48 3.46 -8.46
N PHE A 24 -4.07 4.62 -8.15
CA PHE A 24 -4.79 4.88 -6.92
C PHE A 24 -6.25 5.20 -7.21
N PHE A 25 -7.10 4.86 -6.24
CA PHE A 25 -8.49 5.28 -6.26
C PHE A 25 -8.58 6.80 -6.15
N GLU A 26 -9.31 7.45 -7.05
CA GLU A 26 -9.50 8.89 -7.00
C GLU A 26 -10.80 9.20 -6.27
N PRO A 27 -10.78 9.98 -5.18
CA PRO A 27 -12.00 10.42 -4.52
C PRO A 27 -12.73 11.44 -5.41
N ASP A 28 -14.05 11.32 -5.48
CA ASP A 28 -14.88 12.22 -6.25
C ASP A 28 -14.76 13.66 -5.76
N ASN A 29 -14.42 14.57 -6.66
CA ASN A 29 -14.38 16.04 -6.44
C ASN A 29 -13.56 16.52 -5.23
N ALA A 30 -12.57 15.75 -4.76
CA ALA A 30 -11.73 16.10 -3.64
C ALA A 30 -10.26 16.24 -4.03
N ILE A 31 -9.62 17.33 -3.59
CA ILE A 31 -8.17 17.44 -3.57
C ILE A 31 -7.68 16.88 -2.24
N TYR A 32 -7.14 15.66 -2.26
CA TYR A 32 -6.67 14.98 -1.05
C TYR A 32 -5.20 15.28 -0.78
N LEU A 33 -4.91 15.99 0.32
CA LEU A 33 -3.56 16.40 0.71
C LEU A 33 -3.09 15.78 2.05
N ASP A 34 -3.88 14.89 2.65
CA ASP A 34 -3.58 14.27 3.95
C ASP A 34 -3.07 12.83 3.83
N GLY A 35 -2.25 12.57 2.83
CA GLY A 35 -1.66 11.25 2.57
C GLY A 35 -0.70 10.76 3.66
N ASN A 36 -0.26 11.64 4.57
CA ASN A 36 0.54 11.28 5.73
C ASN A 36 -0.28 10.63 6.85
N SER A 37 -1.55 10.98 6.99
CA SER A 37 -2.47 10.34 7.94
C SER A 37 -3.01 9.03 7.40
N LEU A 38 -3.52 9.06 6.18
CA LEU A 38 -4.02 7.88 5.47
C LEU A 38 -3.69 8.01 3.98
N GLY A 39 -2.86 7.11 3.45
CA GLY A 39 -2.56 7.07 2.02
C GLY A 39 -3.80 6.76 1.17
N ARG A 40 -3.81 7.24 -0.06
CA ARG A 40 -4.84 6.86 -1.04
C ARG A 40 -4.82 5.35 -1.26
N LEU A 41 -5.99 4.75 -1.48
CA LEU A 41 -6.14 3.32 -1.76
C LEU A 41 -5.46 2.95 -3.09
N PRO A 42 -4.41 2.12 -3.09
CA PRO A 42 -3.88 1.56 -4.33
C PRO A 42 -4.89 0.57 -4.94
N LEU A 43 -5.12 0.65 -6.25
CA LEU A 43 -6.02 -0.29 -6.94
C LEU A 43 -5.56 -1.75 -6.84
N THR A 44 -4.24 -1.97 -6.71
CA THR A 44 -3.68 -3.30 -6.45
C THR A 44 -4.03 -3.83 -5.07
N ALA A 45 -4.09 -2.97 -4.05
CA ALA A 45 -4.50 -3.37 -2.70
C ALA A 45 -5.97 -3.75 -2.66
N GLN A 46 -6.84 -2.99 -3.35
CA GLN A 46 -8.26 -3.34 -3.48
C GLN A 46 -8.44 -4.74 -4.08
N LYS A 47 -7.76 -5.03 -5.19
CA LYS A 47 -7.82 -6.36 -5.84
C LYS A 47 -7.29 -7.48 -4.94
N ALA A 48 -6.19 -7.24 -4.23
CA ALA A 48 -5.62 -8.23 -3.32
C ALA A 48 -6.56 -8.55 -2.15
N MET A 49 -7.27 -7.54 -1.62
CA MET A 49 -8.28 -7.75 -0.59
C MET A 49 -9.49 -8.54 -1.11
N GLU A 50 -9.98 -8.21 -2.30
CA GLU A 50 -11.07 -8.93 -2.96
C GLU A 50 -10.69 -10.39 -3.20
N GLU A 51 -9.48 -10.67 -3.67
CA GLU A 51 -8.96 -12.01 -3.84
C GLU A 51 -8.83 -12.76 -2.51
N ALA A 52 -8.30 -12.09 -1.47
CA ALA A 52 -8.18 -12.69 -0.13
C ALA A 52 -9.54 -13.10 0.42
N VAL A 53 -10.58 -12.29 0.27
CA VAL A 53 -11.93 -12.58 0.75
C VAL A 53 -12.60 -13.64 -0.10
N THR A 54 -12.59 -13.51 -1.42
CA THR A 54 -13.41 -14.35 -2.30
C THR A 54 -12.76 -15.68 -2.64
N GLN A 55 -11.45 -15.69 -2.93
CA GLN A 55 -10.74 -16.88 -3.37
C GLN A 55 -10.07 -17.60 -2.20
N GLN A 56 -9.27 -16.86 -1.40
CA GLN A 56 -8.50 -17.51 -0.36
C GLN A 56 -9.40 -17.92 0.81
N TRP A 57 -10.22 -17.03 1.34
CA TRP A 57 -11.15 -17.36 2.41
C TRP A 57 -12.39 -18.09 1.86
N GLY A 58 -13.14 -17.49 0.97
CA GLY A 58 -14.43 -18.00 0.52
C GLY A 58 -14.36 -19.39 -0.14
N ARG A 59 -13.33 -19.64 -0.97
CA ARG A 59 -13.16 -20.91 -1.67
C ARG A 59 -12.07 -21.81 -1.07
N GLY A 60 -10.95 -21.21 -0.66
CA GLY A 60 -9.79 -21.93 -0.16
C GLY A 60 -9.92 -22.42 1.27
N LEU A 61 -10.75 -21.71 2.07
CA LEU A 61 -11.00 -22.02 3.48
C LEU A 61 -9.70 -22.29 4.25
N ILE A 62 -9.68 -23.31 5.11
CA ILE A 62 -8.48 -23.68 5.91
C ILE A 62 -7.26 -24.03 5.05
N GLY A 63 -7.45 -24.49 3.82
CA GLY A 63 -6.36 -24.78 2.89
C GLY A 63 -5.53 -23.56 2.52
N SER A 64 -6.06 -22.36 2.66
CA SER A 64 -5.34 -21.10 2.38
C SER A 64 -4.27 -20.74 3.41
N TRP A 65 -4.31 -21.33 4.62
CA TRP A 65 -3.25 -21.18 5.61
C TRP A 65 -1.88 -21.52 5.04
N ASN A 66 -1.72 -22.74 4.57
CA ASN A 66 -0.44 -23.22 4.06
C ASN A 66 -0.06 -22.61 2.71
N LYS A 67 -1.06 -22.26 1.89
CA LYS A 67 -0.82 -21.74 0.54
C LYS A 67 -0.45 -20.27 0.52
N HIS A 68 -1.03 -19.47 1.42
CA HIS A 68 -0.97 -18.00 1.33
C HIS A 68 -0.61 -17.33 2.66
N TRP A 69 -1.28 -17.66 3.76
CA TRP A 69 -1.29 -16.79 4.94
C TRP A 69 -0.09 -16.97 5.85
N LEU A 70 0.40 -18.21 6.05
CA LEU A 70 1.54 -18.45 6.94
C LEU A 70 2.82 -17.75 6.48
N ALA A 71 3.06 -17.71 5.18
CA ALA A 71 4.25 -17.07 4.61
C ALA A 71 4.07 -15.56 4.32
N LEU A 72 2.89 -14.99 4.56
CA LEU A 72 2.59 -13.61 4.20
C LEU A 72 3.48 -12.61 4.93
N GLY A 73 3.67 -12.80 6.24
CA GLY A 73 4.53 -11.94 7.05
C GLY A 73 5.97 -11.90 6.54
N ASP A 74 6.53 -13.06 6.22
CA ASP A 74 7.89 -13.18 5.69
C ASP A 74 8.02 -12.55 4.30
N SER A 75 7.01 -12.72 3.46
CA SER A 75 6.94 -12.09 2.14
C SER A 75 6.92 -10.56 2.24
N ILE A 76 6.14 -10.00 3.14
CA ILE A 76 6.07 -8.56 3.40
C ILE A 76 7.41 -8.07 3.96
N ALA A 77 8.01 -8.77 4.93
CA ALA A 77 9.32 -8.43 5.48
C ALA A 77 10.41 -8.41 4.39
N GLY A 78 10.38 -9.36 3.45
CA GLY A 78 11.28 -9.38 2.30
C GLY A 78 11.13 -8.17 1.37
N ASN A 79 9.92 -7.66 1.18
CA ASN A 79 9.69 -6.45 0.39
C ASN A 79 10.12 -5.18 1.15
N LEU A 80 9.84 -5.10 2.44
CA LEU A 80 10.26 -3.99 3.29
C LEU A 80 11.78 -3.90 3.40
N SER A 81 12.47 -5.03 3.49
CA SER A 81 13.94 -5.10 3.49
C SER A 81 14.57 -4.35 2.32
N LYS A 82 13.98 -4.47 1.14
CA LYS A 82 14.46 -3.78 -0.08
C LYS A 82 14.28 -2.26 -0.02
N ILE A 83 13.22 -1.80 0.64
CA ILE A 83 12.89 -0.37 0.74
C ILE A 83 13.69 0.29 1.86
N THR A 84 13.87 -0.42 2.98
CA THR A 84 14.53 0.11 4.19
C THR A 84 16.02 -0.17 4.22
N GLU A 85 16.54 -0.95 3.26
CA GLU A 85 17.94 -1.42 3.22
C GLU A 85 18.35 -2.15 4.51
N SER A 86 17.37 -2.75 5.20
CA SER A 86 17.58 -3.47 6.46
C SER A 86 17.56 -4.98 6.22
N PRO A 87 18.38 -5.78 6.92
CA PRO A 87 18.30 -7.24 6.83
C PRO A 87 16.90 -7.75 7.14
N VAL A 88 16.40 -8.74 6.39
CA VAL A 88 15.06 -9.32 6.59
C VAL A 88 14.86 -9.81 8.03
N ALA A 89 15.92 -10.36 8.65
CA ALA A 89 15.88 -10.84 10.03
C ALA A 89 15.54 -9.75 11.06
N ASN A 90 15.75 -8.49 10.72
CA ASN A 90 15.46 -7.35 11.58
C ASN A 90 14.05 -6.77 11.37
N ILE A 91 13.26 -7.38 10.48
CA ILE A 91 11.93 -6.90 10.14
C ILE A 91 10.89 -7.89 10.64
N LYS A 92 9.97 -7.42 11.48
CA LYS A 92 8.83 -8.17 11.96
C LYS A 92 7.55 -7.47 11.54
N VAL A 93 6.65 -8.23 10.94
CA VAL A 93 5.31 -7.75 10.57
C VAL A 93 4.31 -8.25 11.61
N GLY A 94 3.47 -7.38 12.12
CA GLY A 94 2.48 -7.73 13.12
C GLY A 94 1.31 -6.75 13.15
N GLU A 95 0.51 -6.84 14.20
CA GLU A 95 -0.84 -6.26 14.25
C GLU A 95 -0.83 -4.75 14.53
N SER A 96 -0.03 -4.30 15.50
CA SER A 96 0.04 -2.89 15.88
C SER A 96 1.33 -2.55 16.63
N THR A 97 1.65 -1.26 16.71
CA THR A 97 2.80 -0.76 17.47
C THR A 97 2.73 -1.18 18.95
N SER A 98 1.54 -1.15 19.55
CA SER A 98 1.35 -1.54 20.96
C SER A 98 1.64 -3.02 21.21
N VAL A 99 1.19 -3.88 20.30
CA VAL A 99 1.46 -5.34 20.37
C VAL A 99 2.94 -5.60 20.19
N HIS A 100 3.59 -4.94 19.22
CA HIS A 100 5.03 -5.09 19.03
C HIS A 100 5.83 -4.65 20.25
N LEU A 101 5.46 -3.51 20.84
CA LEU A 101 6.14 -3.00 22.04
C LEU A 101 6.00 -3.96 23.23
N TYR A 102 4.87 -4.66 23.33
CA TYR A 102 4.65 -5.66 24.39
C TYR A 102 5.49 -6.94 24.16
N GLN A 103 5.82 -7.26 22.90
CA GLN A 103 6.56 -8.47 22.53
C GLN A 103 8.09 -8.34 22.63
N ILE A 104 8.61 -7.10 22.78
CA ILE A 104 10.03 -6.81 23.00
C ILE A 104 10.40 -6.98 24.46
#